data_c5af445676bd4e2da7539a3bf818fc5b
#
_entry.id   c5af445676bd4e2da7539a3bf818fc5b
#
_cell.length_a   1.000
_cell.length_b   1.000
_cell.length_c   1.000
_cell.angle_alpha   90.00
_cell.angle_beta   90.00
_cell.angle_gamma   90.00
#
_symmetry.space_group_name_H-M   'P 1'
#
loop_
_entity.id
_entity.type
_entity.pdbx_description
1 polymer ?
#
loop_
_entity_poly.entity_id
_entity_poly.type
_entity_poly.pdbx_seq_one_letter_code
_entity_poly.pdbx_strand_id
1 'polypeptide(L)'
;MKITINKLHLKALGCLLLSFVISKSLAAHASVIDLENMSKTDAAFLYIKLGFQHILPLGLDHILFVLSLFLLNPKLKPVLTQATAFTVAHTVTLGLSMYKVIKPPTNIVEPLIALSILYVAMENIFSTKLKATRIGVVFLFGLIHGMGFASALGQLGLPQNAYFTSLLMFNLGVELGQITVIVAAWLLLAKWFANKPYYRKFIVIPLSIVISAVAAYWVVQRVFF
;
A
#
# COMPACT_ATOMS: atom_id res chain seq x y z
N MET A 1 -17.49 31.68 -15.95
CA MET A 1 -17.00 31.65 -14.56
C MET A 1 -15.50 31.36 -14.61
N LYS A 2 -14.65 32.38 -14.51
CA LYS A 2 -13.16 32.23 -14.56
C LYS A 2 -12.70 31.70 -13.20
N ILE A 3 -12.21 30.46 -13.17
CA ILE A 3 -11.57 29.88 -11.96
C ILE A 3 -10.18 30.50 -11.87
N THR A 4 -10.02 31.46 -10.98
CA THR A 4 -8.71 32.05 -10.65
C THR A 4 -8.02 31.10 -9.69
N ILE A 5 -7.12 30.26 -10.20
CA ILE A 5 -6.27 29.41 -9.35
C ILE A 5 -5.31 30.33 -8.61
N ASN A 6 -5.45 30.41 -7.29
CA ASN A 6 -4.64 31.25 -6.44
C ASN A 6 -3.19 30.75 -6.44
N LYS A 7 -2.22 31.64 -6.72
CA LYS A 7 -0.76 31.33 -6.74
C LYS A 7 -0.25 30.64 -5.46
N LEU A 8 -0.99 30.82 -4.35
CA LEU A 8 -0.69 30.15 -3.07
C LEU A 8 -0.90 28.63 -3.12
N HIS A 9 -1.94 28.16 -3.82
CA HIS A 9 -2.22 26.72 -3.98
C HIS A 9 -1.22 26.02 -4.89
N LEU A 10 -0.70 26.75 -5.89
CA LEU A 10 0.35 26.22 -6.78
C LEU A 10 1.69 26.08 -6.06
N LYS A 11 2.01 27.04 -5.16
CA LYS A 11 3.21 26.96 -4.30
C LYS A 11 3.11 25.84 -3.27
N ALA A 12 1.93 25.64 -2.65
CA ALA A 12 1.71 24.53 -1.70
C ALA A 12 1.84 23.15 -2.36
N LEU A 13 1.34 23.01 -3.60
CA LEU A 13 1.49 21.78 -4.39
C LEU A 13 2.96 21.53 -4.78
N GLY A 14 3.68 22.59 -5.14
CA GLY A 14 5.12 22.54 -5.45
C GLY A 14 5.97 22.16 -4.23
N CYS A 15 5.64 22.69 -3.04
CA CYS A 15 6.34 22.33 -1.79
C CYS A 15 6.06 20.87 -1.38
N LEU A 16 4.84 20.36 -1.59
CA LEU A 16 4.49 18.95 -1.36
C LEU A 16 5.24 18.01 -2.31
N LEU A 17 5.40 18.39 -3.57
CA LEU A 17 6.18 17.60 -4.55
C LEU A 17 7.69 17.68 -4.26
N LEU A 18 8.20 18.82 -3.80
CA LEU A 18 9.61 18.99 -3.48
C LEU A 18 10.01 18.24 -2.20
N SER A 19 9.13 18.19 -1.19
CA SER A 19 9.36 17.39 0.02
C SER A 19 9.43 15.88 -0.28
N PHE A 20 8.75 15.43 -1.32
CA PHE A 20 8.77 14.03 -1.77
C PHE A 20 10.09 13.63 -2.46
N VAL A 21 10.77 14.58 -3.11
CA VAL A 21 12.07 14.34 -3.78
C VAL A 21 13.22 14.35 -2.77
N ILE A 22 13.11 15.15 -1.71
CA ILE A 22 14.16 15.28 -0.68
C ILE A 22 14.21 14.06 0.26
N SER A 23 13.10 13.30 0.40
CA SER A 23 13.05 12.13 1.29
C SER A 23 13.90 10.94 0.81
N LYS A 24 14.30 10.89 -0.46
CA LYS A 24 15.23 9.86 -0.98
C LYS A 24 16.67 10.04 -0.52
N SER A 25 17.06 11.23 -0.05
CA SER A 25 18.44 11.55 0.32
C SER A 25 18.78 11.27 1.80
N LEU A 26 17.79 11.00 2.65
CA LEU A 26 18.00 10.81 4.10
C LEU A 26 18.21 9.35 4.52
N ALA A 27 18.15 8.40 3.57
CA ALA A 27 18.32 6.96 3.86
C ALA A 27 19.80 6.52 3.94
N ALA A 28 20.76 7.45 3.80
CA ALA A 28 22.19 7.10 3.63
C ALA A 28 22.99 7.01 4.95
N HIS A 29 22.39 7.11 6.12
CA HIS A 29 23.05 6.87 7.41
C HIS A 29 22.28 5.80 8.21
N ALA A 30 22.09 4.62 7.60
CA ALA A 30 21.77 3.44 8.39
C ALA A 30 23.06 3.08 9.17
N SER A 31 23.09 3.35 10.46
CA SER A 31 23.98 2.65 11.38
C SER A 31 23.87 1.16 11.04
N VAL A 32 25.02 0.48 10.90
CA VAL A 32 25.07 -0.98 10.70
C VAL A 32 24.29 -1.60 11.85
N ILE A 33 23.06 -2.05 11.57
CA ILE A 33 22.21 -2.69 12.58
C ILE A 33 22.85 -4.05 12.82
N ASP A 34 23.34 -4.27 14.02
CA ASP A 34 23.88 -5.58 14.43
C ASP A 34 22.70 -6.57 14.60
N LEU A 35 22.31 -7.20 13.50
CA LEU A 35 21.21 -8.14 13.47
C LEU A 35 21.55 -9.45 14.22
N GLU A 36 22.83 -9.79 14.35
CA GLU A 36 23.26 -11.06 14.96
C GLU A 36 23.06 -11.05 16.49
N ASN A 37 23.28 -9.89 17.11
CA ASN A 37 23.17 -9.73 18.57
C ASN A 37 21.84 -9.10 19.01
N MET A 38 20.90 -8.89 18.07
CA MET A 38 19.62 -8.26 18.39
C MET A 38 18.74 -9.15 19.25
N SER A 39 18.17 -8.59 20.32
CA SER A 39 17.17 -9.28 21.12
C SER A 39 15.88 -9.51 20.33
N LYS A 40 15.11 -10.56 20.67
CA LYS A 40 13.80 -10.80 20.03
C LYS A 40 12.83 -9.63 20.20
N THR A 41 12.91 -8.91 21.31
CA THR A 41 12.07 -7.74 21.60
C THR A 41 12.45 -6.57 20.70
N ASP A 42 13.75 -6.27 20.56
CA ASP A 42 14.22 -5.19 19.69
C ASP A 42 13.91 -5.49 18.22
N ALA A 43 14.09 -6.75 17.81
CA ALA A 43 13.68 -7.21 16.49
C ALA A 43 12.18 -6.99 16.25
N ALA A 44 11.33 -7.35 17.23
CA ALA A 44 9.88 -7.15 17.11
C ALA A 44 9.52 -5.66 16.88
N PHE A 45 10.06 -4.75 17.69
CA PHE A 45 9.81 -3.31 17.54
C PHE A 45 10.35 -2.76 16.22
N LEU A 46 11.55 -3.16 15.83
CA LEU A 46 12.15 -2.74 14.56
C LEU A 46 11.26 -3.15 13.38
N TYR A 47 10.84 -4.43 13.33
CA TYR A 47 10.09 -4.93 12.20
C TYR A 47 8.64 -4.45 12.16
N ILE A 48 7.98 -4.18 13.29
CA ILE A 48 6.69 -3.45 13.31
C ILE A 48 6.87 -2.07 12.69
N LYS A 49 7.91 -1.34 13.09
CA LYS A 49 8.20 -0.01 12.52
C LYS A 49 8.47 -0.07 11.03
N LEU A 50 9.30 -1.01 10.58
CA LEU A 50 9.61 -1.19 9.15
C LEU A 50 8.36 -1.57 8.34
N GLY A 51 7.51 -2.46 8.86
CA GLY A 51 6.24 -2.82 8.22
C GLY A 51 5.28 -1.64 8.13
N PHE A 52 5.16 -0.84 9.19
CA PHE A 52 4.38 0.40 9.16
C PHE A 52 4.93 1.39 8.13
N GLN A 53 6.25 1.58 8.11
CA GLN A 53 6.92 2.48 7.16
C GLN A 53 6.82 1.99 5.72
N HIS A 54 6.74 0.68 5.51
CA HIS A 54 6.48 0.08 4.20
C HIS A 54 5.14 0.55 3.61
N ILE A 55 4.14 0.86 4.43
CA ILE A 55 2.89 1.46 4.00
C ILE A 55 2.98 2.99 4.05
N LEU A 56 3.32 3.57 5.21
CA LEU A 56 3.33 5.00 5.47
C LEU A 56 4.71 5.46 5.97
N PRO A 57 5.40 6.32 5.22
CA PRO A 57 4.98 7.03 4.00
C PRO A 57 5.45 6.38 2.67
N LEU A 58 6.11 5.22 2.69
CA LEU A 58 6.91 4.73 1.56
C LEU A 58 6.10 3.95 0.51
N GLY A 59 4.98 3.33 0.91
CA GLY A 59 4.21 2.40 0.09
C GLY A 59 3.06 3.03 -0.68
N LEU A 60 3.33 3.90 -1.64
CA LEU A 60 2.27 4.51 -2.46
C LEU A 60 1.38 3.46 -3.14
N ASP A 61 1.93 2.34 -3.57
CA ASP A 61 1.20 1.23 -4.16
C ASP A 61 0.12 0.72 -3.21
N HIS A 62 0.50 0.47 -1.95
CA HIS A 62 -0.42 0.02 -0.91
C HIS A 62 -1.43 1.09 -0.53
N ILE A 63 -1.00 2.36 -0.42
CA ILE A 63 -1.89 3.47 -0.10
C ILE A 63 -2.99 3.60 -1.16
N LEU A 64 -2.62 3.61 -2.46
CA LEU A 64 -3.58 3.73 -3.56
C LEU A 64 -4.47 2.48 -3.67
N PHE A 65 -3.90 1.30 -3.43
CA PHE A 65 -4.66 0.06 -3.40
C PHE A 65 -5.73 0.09 -2.29
N VAL A 66 -5.34 0.39 -1.05
CA VAL A 66 -6.24 0.45 0.11
C VAL A 66 -7.29 1.54 -0.05
N LEU A 67 -6.92 2.72 -0.58
CA LEU A 67 -7.88 3.76 -0.93
C LEU A 67 -8.89 3.26 -1.96
N SER A 68 -8.46 2.51 -2.97
CA SER A 68 -9.37 1.94 -3.97
C SER A 68 -10.32 0.91 -3.35
N LEU A 69 -9.87 0.12 -2.37
CA LEU A 69 -10.76 -0.77 -1.62
C LEU A 69 -11.83 0.02 -0.85
N PHE A 70 -11.42 1.13 -0.23
CA PHE A 70 -12.28 1.97 0.59
C PHE A 70 -13.34 2.72 -0.22
N LEU A 71 -13.00 3.25 -1.40
CA LEU A 71 -13.87 4.13 -2.18
C LEU A 71 -15.20 3.49 -2.59
N LEU A 72 -15.20 2.20 -2.96
CA LEU A 72 -16.41 1.52 -3.44
C LEU A 72 -17.45 1.33 -2.33
N ASN A 73 -16.99 0.99 -1.13
CA ASN A 73 -17.87 0.78 0.02
C ASN A 73 -17.21 1.33 1.29
N PRO A 74 -17.43 2.60 1.65
CA PRO A 74 -16.71 3.30 2.71
C PRO A 74 -17.19 2.91 4.12
N LYS A 75 -17.47 1.63 4.33
CA LYS A 75 -17.80 1.05 5.64
C LYS A 75 -16.56 0.36 6.20
N LEU A 76 -16.20 0.64 7.45
CA LEU A 76 -14.96 0.12 8.05
C LEU A 76 -14.88 -1.41 8.01
N LYS A 77 -15.93 -2.14 8.44
CA LYS A 77 -15.89 -3.61 8.51
C LYS A 77 -15.57 -4.29 7.17
N PRO A 78 -16.26 -4.01 6.05
CA PRO A 78 -15.93 -4.62 4.76
C PRO A 78 -14.53 -4.27 4.25
N VAL A 79 -14.07 -3.05 4.48
CA VAL A 79 -12.73 -2.62 4.04
C VAL A 79 -11.64 -3.29 4.87
N LEU A 80 -11.78 -3.30 6.19
CA LEU A 80 -10.84 -4.00 7.08
C LEU A 80 -10.77 -5.49 6.77
N THR A 81 -11.89 -6.16 6.53
CA THR A 81 -11.89 -7.58 6.12
C THR A 81 -11.09 -7.82 4.83
N GLN A 82 -11.20 -6.92 3.84
CA GLN A 82 -10.41 -7.00 2.61
C GLN A 82 -8.92 -6.72 2.87
N ALA A 83 -8.60 -5.69 3.67
CA ALA A 83 -7.24 -5.36 4.04
C ALA A 83 -6.56 -6.51 4.80
N THR A 84 -7.23 -7.10 5.79
CA THR A 84 -6.71 -8.27 6.51
C THR A 84 -6.53 -9.48 5.60
N ALA A 85 -7.47 -9.76 4.70
CA ALA A 85 -7.32 -10.84 3.72
C ALA A 85 -6.09 -10.62 2.81
N PHE A 86 -5.85 -9.38 2.39
CA PHE A 86 -4.65 -9.00 1.67
C PHE A 86 -3.39 -9.22 2.51
N THR A 87 -3.35 -8.76 3.77
CA THR A 87 -2.17 -8.91 4.65
C THR A 87 -1.86 -10.37 4.93
N VAL A 88 -2.87 -11.23 5.13
CA VAL A 88 -2.67 -12.67 5.30
C VAL A 88 -2.01 -13.28 4.06
N ALA A 89 -2.53 -12.98 2.88
CA ALA A 89 -1.98 -13.44 1.61
C ALA A 89 -0.54 -12.94 1.39
N HIS A 90 -0.31 -11.65 1.64
CA HIS A 90 0.99 -11.00 1.59
C HIS A 90 2.00 -11.69 2.52
N THR A 91 1.60 -11.98 3.75
CA THR A 91 2.44 -12.68 4.73
C THR A 91 2.90 -14.04 4.23
N VAL A 92 2.00 -14.81 3.62
CA VAL A 92 2.30 -16.14 3.09
C VAL A 92 3.39 -16.08 2.02
N THR A 93 3.20 -15.26 0.99
CA THR A 93 4.16 -15.20 -0.12
C THR A 93 5.45 -14.46 0.23
N LEU A 94 5.39 -13.44 1.08
CA LEU A 94 6.59 -12.83 1.63
C LEU A 94 7.40 -13.86 2.41
N GLY A 95 6.76 -14.66 3.28
CA GLY A 95 7.43 -15.74 4.02
C GLY A 95 8.06 -16.76 3.08
N LEU A 96 7.31 -17.30 2.13
CA LEU A 96 7.82 -18.26 1.15
C LEU A 96 9.02 -17.72 0.34
N SER A 97 8.97 -16.45 -0.02
CA SER A 97 10.07 -15.79 -0.74
C SER A 97 11.29 -15.58 0.16
N MET A 98 11.09 -15.17 1.41
CA MET A 98 12.19 -14.96 2.38
C MET A 98 12.85 -16.29 2.77
N TYR A 99 12.10 -17.39 2.85
CA TYR A 99 12.63 -18.74 3.05
C TYR A 99 13.20 -19.33 1.75
N LYS A 100 13.22 -18.58 0.64
CA LYS A 100 13.74 -19.00 -0.68
C LYS A 100 13.02 -20.20 -1.29
N VAL A 101 11.79 -20.49 -0.82
CA VAL A 101 10.93 -21.54 -1.41
C VAL A 101 10.45 -21.12 -2.79
N ILE A 102 10.13 -19.84 -2.95
CA ILE A 102 9.82 -19.22 -4.23
C ILE A 102 10.79 -18.10 -4.53
N LYS A 103 11.12 -17.91 -5.81
CA LYS A 103 11.98 -16.81 -6.31
C LYS A 103 11.23 -16.07 -7.40
N PRO A 104 10.35 -15.15 -7.01
CA PRO A 104 9.53 -14.43 -7.98
C PRO A 104 10.39 -13.48 -8.82
N PRO A 105 10.22 -13.48 -10.15
CA PRO A 105 10.91 -12.53 -11.01
C PRO A 105 10.31 -11.14 -10.84
N THR A 106 11.11 -10.18 -10.40
CA THR A 106 10.67 -8.80 -10.10
C THR A 106 10.07 -8.10 -11.32
N ASN A 107 10.62 -8.34 -12.50
CA ASN A 107 10.12 -7.81 -13.77
C ASN A 107 8.70 -8.27 -14.15
N ILE A 108 8.18 -9.33 -13.52
CA ILE A 108 6.80 -9.78 -13.67
C ILE A 108 5.95 -9.28 -12.50
N VAL A 109 6.48 -9.36 -11.29
CA VAL A 109 5.72 -9.05 -10.08
C VAL A 109 5.39 -7.57 -9.99
N GLU A 110 6.31 -6.68 -10.29
CA GLU A 110 6.09 -5.24 -10.17
C GLU A 110 5.01 -4.70 -11.12
N PRO A 111 4.97 -5.07 -12.42
CA PRO A 111 3.82 -4.74 -13.28
C PRO A 111 2.48 -5.29 -12.76
N LEU A 112 2.47 -6.51 -12.21
CA LEU A 112 1.25 -7.11 -11.66
C LEU A 112 0.75 -6.38 -10.41
N ILE A 113 1.65 -5.85 -9.57
CA ILE A 113 1.30 -4.95 -8.46
C ILE A 113 0.57 -3.72 -9.00
N ALA A 114 1.13 -3.03 -9.97
CA ALA A 114 0.51 -1.85 -10.56
C ALA A 114 -0.84 -2.20 -11.25
N LEU A 115 -0.91 -3.33 -11.94
CA LEU A 115 -2.13 -3.82 -12.58
C LEU A 115 -3.24 -4.13 -11.56
N SER A 116 -2.89 -4.63 -10.37
CA SER A 116 -3.86 -4.87 -9.30
C SER A 116 -4.52 -3.60 -8.80
N ILE A 117 -3.75 -2.51 -8.67
CA ILE A 117 -4.26 -1.20 -8.29
C ILE A 117 -5.19 -0.66 -9.38
N LEU A 118 -4.75 -0.75 -10.65
CA LEU A 118 -5.54 -0.35 -11.80
C LEU A 118 -6.88 -1.10 -11.83
N TYR A 119 -6.85 -2.43 -11.66
CA TYR A 119 -8.06 -3.25 -11.67
C TYR A 119 -9.07 -2.80 -10.61
N VAL A 120 -8.63 -2.64 -9.35
CA VAL A 120 -9.53 -2.25 -8.24
C VAL A 120 -10.08 -0.83 -8.45
N ALA A 121 -9.26 0.08 -8.94
CA ALA A 121 -9.69 1.45 -9.23
C ALA A 121 -10.70 1.50 -10.40
N MET A 122 -10.47 0.72 -11.47
CA MET A 122 -11.40 0.60 -12.59
C MET A 122 -12.72 -0.06 -12.16
N GLU A 123 -12.67 -1.10 -11.32
CA GLU A 123 -13.88 -1.71 -10.77
C GLU A 123 -14.76 -0.69 -10.04
N ASN A 124 -14.18 0.27 -9.32
CA ASN A 124 -14.94 1.33 -8.66
C ASN A 124 -15.69 2.24 -9.64
N ILE A 125 -15.13 2.45 -10.85
CA ILE A 125 -15.77 3.27 -11.89
C ILE A 125 -17.00 2.55 -12.47
N PHE A 126 -16.88 1.25 -12.73
CA PHE A 126 -17.94 0.48 -13.40
C PHE A 126 -18.93 -0.21 -12.45
N SER A 127 -18.52 -0.49 -11.21
CA SER A 127 -19.36 -1.19 -10.23
C SER A 127 -19.96 -0.24 -9.21
N THR A 128 -21.21 -0.53 -8.80
CA THR A 128 -21.91 0.22 -7.76
C THR A 128 -22.03 -0.57 -6.45
N LYS A 129 -21.79 -1.88 -6.50
CA LYS A 129 -21.95 -2.78 -5.35
C LYS A 129 -20.70 -3.60 -5.11
N LEU A 130 -20.37 -3.82 -3.85
CA LEU A 130 -19.31 -4.72 -3.43
C LEU A 130 -19.76 -6.17 -3.69
N LYS A 131 -19.05 -6.89 -4.55
CA LYS A 131 -19.27 -8.31 -4.82
C LYS A 131 -18.56 -9.18 -3.78
N ALA A 132 -19.15 -10.32 -3.40
CA ALA A 132 -18.52 -11.25 -2.47
C ALA A 132 -17.19 -11.82 -3.01
N THR A 133 -17.08 -12.02 -4.33
CA THR A 133 -15.88 -12.49 -5.00
C THR A 133 -14.68 -11.55 -4.89
N ARG A 134 -14.91 -10.26 -4.59
CA ARG A 134 -13.84 -9.26 -4.47
C ARG A 134 -12.81 -9.63 -3.39
N ILE A 135 -13.24 -10.24 -2.30
CA ILE A 135 -12.29 -10.66 -1.25
C ILE A 135 -11.27 -11.69 -1.76
N GLY A 136 -11.70 -12.62 -2.62
CA GLY A 136 -10.81 -13.58 -3.25
C GLY A 136 -9.83 -12.92 -4.22
N VAL A 137 -10.28 -11.93 -4.99
CA VAL A 137 -9.43 -11.13 -5.88
C VAL A 137 -8.40 -10.33 -5.08
N VAL A 138 -8.82 -9.69 -3.98
CA VAL A 138 -7.93 -8.94 -3.09
C VAL A 138 -6.91 -9.87 -2.43
N PHE A 139 -7.31 -11.07 -2.04
CA PHE A 139 -6.40 -12.10 -1.52
C PHE A 139 -5.33 -12.47 -2.56
N LEU A 140 -5.72 -12.74 -3.82
CA LEU A 140 -4.77 -13.03 -4.91
C LEU A 140 -3.80 -11.87 -5.12
N PHE A 141 -4.27 -10.62 -5.06
CA PHE A 141 -3.39 -9.46 -5.15
C PHE A 141 -2.44 -9.36 -3.96
N GLY A 142 -2.88 -9.72 -2.75
CA GLY A 142 -2.01 -9.83 -1.58
C GLY A 142 -0.86 -10.81 -1.79
N LEU A 143 -1.12 -11.98 -2.42
CA LEU A 143 -0.06 -12.94 -2.77
C LEU A 143 0.99 -12.31 -3.70
N ILE A 144 0.56 -11.52 -4.69
CA ILE A 144 1.47 -10.84 -5.63
C ILE A 144 2.30 -9.78 -4.91
N HIS A 145 1.68 -8.94 -4.08
CA HIS A 145 2.37 -7.88 -3.35
C HIS A 145 3.43 -8.42 -2.36
N GLY A 146 3.13 -9.53 -1.67
CA GLY A 146 4.09 -10.15 -0.76
C GLY A 146 5.35 -10.67 -1.47
N MET A 147 5.21 -11.13 -2.71
CA MET A 147 6.37 -11.51 -3.53
C MET A 147 7.24 -10.30 -3.91
N GLY A 148 6.63 -9.14 -4.18
CA GLY A 148 7.37 -7.95 -4.62
C GLY A 148 8.28 -7.36 -3.56
N PHE A 149 7.89 -7.43 -2.28
CA PHE A 149 8.69 -6.83 -1.21
C PHE A 149 9.82 -7.74 -0.68
N ALA A 150 9.81 -9.02 -1.00
CA ALA A 150 10.78 -9.99 -0.49
C ALA A 150 12.23 -9.62 -0.82
N SER A 151 12.48 -9.04 -2.00
CA SER A 151 13.83 -8.59 -2.40
C SER A 151 14.32 -7.44 -1.50
N ALA A 152 13.50 -6.44 -1.25
CA ALA A 152 13.85 -5.30 -0.40
C ALA A 152 14.06 -5.72 1.06
N LEU A 153 13.18 -6.56 1.61
CA LEU A 153 13.33 -7.07 2.98
C LEU A 153 14.56 -8.00 3.10
N GLY A 154 14.86 -8.77 2.04
CA GLY A 154 16.04 -9.63 1.98
C GLY A 154 17.35 -8.85 2.01
N GLN A 155 17.41 -7.65 1.43
CA GLN A 155 18.57 -6.76 1.50
C GLN A 155 18.79 -6.17 2.90
N LEU A 156 17.71 -5.89 3.63
CA LEU A 156 17.79 -5.46 5.04
C LEU A 156 18.27 -6.59 5.95
N GLY A 157 17.99 -7.83 5.59
CA GLY A 157 18.24 -9.02 6.40
C GLY A 157 17.15 -9.27 7.45
N LEU A 158 17.24 -10.43 8.09
CA LEU A 158 16.41 -10.81 9.26
C LEU A 158 17.32 -11.50 10.28
N PRO A 159 17.22 -11.17 11.58
CA PRO A 159 18.00 -11.83 12.61
C PRO A 159 17.69 -13.33 12.64
N GLN A 160 18.70 -14.18 12.61
CA GLN A 160 18.51 -15.65 12.55
C GLN A 160 17.77 -16.19 13.77
N ASN A 161 18.09 -15.62 14.95
CA ASN A 161 17.47 -15.99 16.23
C ASN A 161 16.01 -15.50 16.40
N ALA A 162 15.56 -14.57 15.54
CA ALA A 162 14.23 -13.94 15.60
C ALA A 162 13.52 -13.90 14.23
N TYR A 163 13.91 -14.74 13.29
CA TYR A 163 13.47 -14.70 11.88
C TYR A 163 11.95 -14.71 11.75
N PHE A 164 11.29 -15.71 12.34
CA PHE A 164 9.84 -15.84 12.28
C PHE A 164 9.12 -14.67 12.98
N THR A 165 9.63 -14.27 14.16
CA THR A 165 9.09 -13.11 14.90
C THR A 165 9.18 -11.84 14.07
N SER A 166 10.33 -11.59 13.46
CA SER A 166 10.54 -10.41 12.60
C SER A 166 9.56 -10.38 11.42
N LEU A 167 9.36 -11.51 10.76
CA LEU A 167 8.42 -11.62 9.65
C LEU A 167 6.96 -11.35 10.07
N LEU A 168 6.53 -11.93 11.20
CA LEU A 168 5.18 -11.67 11.74
C LEU A 168 5.01 -10.21 12.16
N MET A 169 6.00 -9.65 12.88
CA MET A 169 5.93 -8.27 13.35
C MET A 169 5.97 -7.27 12.20
N PHE A 170 6.73 -7.56 11.14
CA PHE A 170 6.67 -6.77 9.91
C PHE A 170 5.24 -6.72 9.33
N ASN A 171 4.60 -7.87 9.18
CA ASN A 171 3.24 -7.92 8.63
C ASN A 171 2.19 -7.32 9.57
N LEU A 172 2.40 -7.38 10.89
CA LEU A 172 1.59 -6.62 11.85
C LEU A 172 1.75 -5.10 11.62
N GLY A 173 2.97 -4.63 11.36
CA GLY A 173 3.24 -3.25 10.98
C GLY A 173 2.55 -2.84 9.67
N VAL A 174 2.55 -3.71 8.67
CA VAL A 174 1.82 -3.53 7.40
C VAL A 174 0.32 -3.35 7.68
N GLU A 175 -0.29 -4.23 8.47
CA GLU A 175 -1.72 -4.13 8.82
C GLU A 175 -2.04 -2.83 9.54
N LEU A 176 -1.20 -2.42 10.52
CA LEU A 176 -1.36 -1.14 11.23
C LEU A 176 -1.27 0.06 10.28
N GLY A 177 -0.35 0.03 9.33
CA GLY A 177 -0.24 1.05 8.29
C GLY A 177 -1.50 1.13 7.42
N GLN A 178 -2.03 0.00 6.97
CA GLN A 178 -3.27 -0.05 6.20
C GLN A 178 -4.47 0.46 7.00
N ILE A 179 -4.61 0.04 8.27
CA ILE A 179 -5.66 0.54 9.17
C ILE A 179 -5.56 2.06 9.29
N THR A 180 -4.36 2.62 9.41
CA THR A 180 -4.16 4.07 9.49
C THR A 180 -4.66 4.77 8.23
N VAL A 181 -4.36 4.24 7.03
CA VAL A 181 -4.89 4.77 5.75
C VAL A 181 -6.41 4.68 5.71
N ILE A 182 -7.00 3.56 6.12
CA ILE A 182 -8.46 3.35 6.13
C ILE A 182 -9.14 4.33 7.08
N VAL A 183 -8.61 4.50 8.30
CA VAL A 183 -9.16 5.43 9.29
C VAL A 183 -9.04 6.87 8.80
N ALA A 184 -7.90 7.26 8.22
CA ALA A 184 -7.71 8.58 7.64
C ALA A 184 -8.73 8.83 6.50
N ALA A 185 -8.89 7.89 5.58
CA ALA A 185 -9.87 7.99 4.50
C ALA A 185 -11.32 8.07 5.03
N TRP A 186 -11.62 7.30 6.08
CA TRP A 186 -12.94 7.36 6.72
C TRP A 186 -13.21 8.73 7.36
N LEU A 187 -12.25 9.28 8.10
CA LEU A 187 -12.38 10.60 8.74
C LEU A 187 -12.49 11.73 7.71
N LEU A 188 -11.70 11.67 6.63
CA LEU A 188 -11.64 12.73 5.64
C LEU A 188 -12.78 12.68 4.62
N LEU A 189 -13.24 11.48 4.25
CA LEU A 189 -14.20 11.30 3.16
C LEU A 189 -15.53 10.72 3.65
N ALA A 190 -15.53 9.55 4.32
CA ALA A 190 -16.75 8.82 4.57
C ALA A 190 -17.63 9.49 5.63
N LYS A 191 -17.05 9.95 6.72
CA LYS A 191 -17.75 10.60 7.83
C LYS A 191 -18.66 11.75 7.34
N TRP A 192 -18.22 12.48 6.31
CA TRP A 192 -18.89 13.67 5.82
C TRP A 192 -19.72 13.43 4.56
N PHE A 193 -19.30 12.53 3.69
CA PHE A 193 -19.80 12.42 2.33
C PHE A 193 -20.42 11.07 1.97
N ALA A 194 -20.14 9.97 2.70
CA ALA A 194 -20.56 8.61 2.32
C ALA A 194 -22.09 8.46 2.10
N ASN A 195 -22.88 9.17 2.90
CA ASN A 195 -24.36 9.12 2.84
C ASN A 195 -24.96 10.15 1.86
N LYS A 196 -24.13 10.91 1.15
CA LYS A 196 -24.62 11.93 0.22
C LYS A 196 -24.87 11.33 -1.16
N PRO A 197 -25.97 11.72 -1.86
CA PRO A 197 -26.29 11.16 -3.18
C PRO A 197 -25.22 11.45 -4.23
N TYR A 198 -24.43 12.48 -4.03
CA TYR A 198 -23.34 12.87 -4.94
C TYR A 198 -21.98 12.21 -4.62
N TYR A 199 -21.87 11.41 -3.52
CA TYR A 199 -20.61 10.78 -3.11
C TYR A 199 -19.92 10.02 -4.27
N ARG A 200 -20.68 9.18 -4.96
CA ARG A 200 -20.16 8.42 -6.09
C ARG A 200 -19.68 9.33 -7.23
N LYS A 201 -20.50 10.32 -7.63
CA LYS A 201 -20.21 11.18 -8.78
C LYS A 201 -19.01 12.10 -8.56
N PHE A 202 -18.86 12.66 -7.35
CA PHE A 202 -17.85 13.68 -7.09
C PHE A 202 -16.65 13.20 -6.25
N ILE A 203 -16.72 12.00 -5.67
CA ILE A 203 -15.60 11.45 -4.87
C ILE A 203 -15.13 10.13 -5.46
N VAL A 204 -15.99 9.09 -5.52
CA VAL A 204 -15.55 7.75 -5.96
C VAL A 204 -15.00 7.78 -7.39
N ILE A 205 -15.78 8.27 -8.34
CA ILE A 205 -15.40 8.25 -9.76
C ILE A 205 -14.14 9.11 -10.04
N PRO A 206 -14.07 10.40 -9.62
CA PRO A 206 -12.90 11.21 -9.89
C PRO A 206 -11.61 10.67 -9.24
N LEU A 207 -11.67 10.26 -7.96
CA LEU A 207 -10.50 9.69 -7.30
C LEU A 207 -10.08 8.36 -7.94
N SER A 208 -11.03 7.51 -8.31
CA SER A 208 -10.71 6.25 -9.00
C SER A 208 -10.11 6.48 -10.38
N ILE A 209 -10.52 7.52 -11.12
CA ILE A 209 -9.89 7.91 -12.39
C ILE A 209 -8.44 8.34 -12.15
N VAL A 210 -8.17 9.17 -11.15
CA VAL A 210 -6.81 9.61 -10.82
C VAL A 210 -5.94 8.41 -10.44
N ILE A 211 -6.44 7.52 -9.55
CA ILE A 211 -5.71 6.31 -9.16
C ILE A 211 -5.46 5.41 -10.37
N SER A 212 -6.46 5.22 -11.24
CA SER A 212 -6.30 4.43 -12.48
C SER A 212 -5.25 5.00 -13.41
N ALA A 213 -5.19 6.33 -13.57
CA ALA A 213 -4.18 6.99 -14.41
C ALA A 213 -2.77 6.80 -13.85
N VAL A 214 -2.58 6.95 -12.53
CA VAL A 214 -1.28 6.69 -11.87
C VAL A 214 -0.89 5.23 -12.00
N ALA A 215 -1.80 4.30 -11.73
CA ALA A 215 -1.53 2.87 -11.83
C ALA A 215 -1.22 2.44 -13.28
N ALA A 216 -1.95 2.96 -14.27
CA ALA A 216 -1.66 2.72 -15.68
C ALA A 216 -0.27 3.22 -16.09
N TYR A 217 0.11 4.43 -15.63
CA TYR A 217 1.47 4.94 -15.83
C TYR A 217 2.52 3.99 -15.24
N TRP A 218 2.32 3.49 -14.01
CA TRP A 218 3.24 2.53 -13.40
C TRP A 218 3.28 1.17 -14.13
N VAL A 219 2.16 0.70 -14.66
CA VAL A 219 2.16 -0.52 -15.51
C VAL A 219 3.08 -0.32 -16.70
N VAL A 220 2.92 0.79 -17.44
CA VAL A 220 3.77 1.09 -18.59
C VAL A 220 5.25 1.23 -18.18
N GLN A 221 5.52 1.98 -17.12
CA GLN A 221 6.87 2.20 -16.62
C GLN A 221 7.56 0.88 -16.23
N ARG A 222 6.87 -0.01 -15.52
CA ARG A 222 7.44 -1.27 -15.01
C ARG A 222 7.52 -2.37 -16.07
N VAL A 223 6.82 -2.23 -17.19
CA VAL A 223 6.88 -3.20 -18.31
C VAL A 223 7.97 -2.83 -19.30
N PHE A 224 8.18 -1.53 -19.58
CA PHE A 224 9.01 -1.09 -20.69
C PHE A 224 10.31 -0.39 -20.26
N PHE A 225 10.44 0.00 -18.99
CA PHE A 225 11.59 0.74 -18.46
C PHE A 225 12.13 0.15 -17.16
#